data_0ef7e5896189223bb1a664f0254eb8b0
#
_entry.id   0ef7e5896189223bb1a664f0254eb8b0
#
_cell.length_a   1.000
_cell.length_b   1.000
_cell.length_c   1.000
_cell.angle_alpha   90.00
_cell.angle_beta   90.00
_cell.angle_gamma   90.00
#
_symmetry.space_group_name_H-M   'P 1'
#
loop_
_entity.id
_entity.type
_entity.pdbx_description
1 polymer ?
#
loop_
_entity_poly.entity_id
_entity_poly.type
_entity_poly.pdbx_seq_one_letter_code
_entity_poly.pdbx_strand_id
1 'polypeptide(L)'
;MSPADPLQHHLPPAGTIGDSAAEAAWLERNVVESLPVGGLEKRLTKARDSGTALRIKLGIDPTAPDIHLGFTVVLGKLREFQELGHTVVLIIGDWTARVGDPSGRSATRPVLAPEQIEENAKTFAEQALKVLREDRLEIRRNGEWLDMPLDELFGILRTVTVAQVTERDDISKRLAEGSPVSVLELLYPILQAWDSVAVKSDVELGGTDQHFNLLLGRDVQRAFGQPEQIALELPILVGTDGTRKMSKSLGNYIGVTE
;
A
#
# COMPACT_ATOMS: atom_id res chain seq x y z
N MET A 1 27.77 14.30 -22.93
CA MET A 1 26.81 14.49 -21.81
C MET A 1 26.31 13.11 -21.43
N SER A 2 26.58 12.67 -20.21
CA SER A 2 25.95 11.42 -19.69
C SER A 2 24.42 11.63 -19.68
N PRO A 3 23.61 10.65 -20.11
CA PRO A 3 22.16 10.79 -19.99
C PRO A 3 21.85 11.06 -18.52
N ALA A 4 21.01 12.06 -18.26
CA ALA A 4 20.56 12.34 -16.90
C ALA A 4 19.95 11.06 -16.33
N ASP A 5 20.37 10.68 -15.12
CA ASP A 5 19.77 9.55 -14.42
C ASP A 5 18.25 9.81 -14.32
N PRO A 6 17.39 8.95 -14.91
CA PRO A 6 15.95 9.15 -14.87
C PRO A 6 15.37 9.19 -13.45
N LEU A 7 16.13 8.75 -12.44
CA LEU A 7 15.75 8.73 -11.04
C LEU A 7 16.16 9.97 -10.25
N GLN A 8 16.83 10.96 -10.85
CA GLN A 8 17.25 12.20 -10.16
C GLN A 8 16.07 12.97 -9.54
N HIS A 9 14.87 12.82 -10.07
CA HIS A 9 13.67 13.47 -9.51
C HIS A 9 13.25 12.95 -8.13
N HIS A 10 13.79 11.79 -7.71
CA HIS A 10 13.54 11.21 -6.39
C HIS A 10 14.57 11.62 -5.33
N LEU A 11 15.59 12.39 -5.72
CA LEU A 11 16.58 12.91 -4.78
C LEU A 11 16.02 14.15 -4.06
N PRO A 12 16.19 14.24 -2.73
CA PRO A 12 15.80 15.44 -2.00
C PRO A 12 16.69 16.63 -2.36
N PRO A 13 16.14 17.86 -2.32
CA PRO A 13 16.94 19.08 -2.49
C PRO A 13 18.08 19.18 -1.48
N ALA A 14 19.12 19.93 -1.82
CA ALA A 14 20.21 20.20 -0.90
C ALA A 14 19.68 20.84 0.40
N GLY A 15 20.16 20.36 1.55
CA GLY A 15 19.74 20.82 2.87
C GLY A 15 18.46 20.18 3.42
N THR A 16 17.79 19.31 2.66
CA THR A 16 16.61 18.58 3.17
C THR A 16 17.01 17.50 4.18
N ILE A 17 18.05 16.73 3.85
CA ILE A 17 18.50 15.61 4.70
C ILE A 17 19.03 16.13 6.03
N GLY A 18 18.52 15.60 7.12
CA GLY A 18 18.90 15.99 8.48
C GLY A 18 17.94 16.97 9.15
N ASP A 19 16.93 17.47 8.44
CA ASP A 19 15.84 18.29 8.97
C ASP A 19 14.50 17.57 8.80
N SER A 20 13.89 17.12 9.89
CA SER A 20 12.65 16.34 9.86
C SER A 20 11.47 17.11 9.25
N ALA A 21 11.39 18.43 9.46
CA ALA A 21 10.35 19.25 8.87
C ALA A 21 10.53 19.38 7.35
N ALA A 22 11.77 19.61 6.90
CA ALA A 22 12.09 19.68 5.48
C ALA A 22 11.89 18.32 4.77
N GLU A 23 12.27 17.21 5.42
CA GLU A 23 12.04 15.84 4.92
C GLU A 23 10.54 15.53 4.82
N ALA A 24 9.76 15.85 5.85
CA ALA A 24 8.32 15.67 5.84
C ALA A 24 7.67 16.48 4.70
N ALA A 25 7.99 17.77 4.59
CA ALA A 25 7.45 18.63 3.54
C ALA A 25 7.82 18.11 2.13
N TRP A 26 9.03 17.57 1.96
CA TRP A 26 9.45 16.99 0.69
C TRP A 26 8.72 15.66 0.38
N LEU A 27 8.55 14.79 1.36
CA LEU A 27 7.82 13.53 1.22
C LEU A 27 6.31 13.72 1.02
N GLU A 28 5.74 14.77 1.62
CA GLU A 28 4.30 15.08 1.51
C GLU A 28 3.97 15.86 0.22
N ARG A 29 4.96 16.31 -0.57
CA ARG A 29 4.66 16.92 -1.87
C ARG A 29 3.96 15.91 -2.78
N ASN A 30 2.93 16.36 -3.51
CA ASN A 30 2.11 15.54 -4.41
C ASN A 30 1.37 14.38 -3.69
N VAL A 31 1.24 14.44 -2.37
CA VAL A 31 0.38 13.57 -1.56
C VAL A 31 -1.00 14.22 -1.49
N VAL A 32 -2.06 13.43 -1.60
CA VAL A 32 -3.43 13.92 -1.48
C VAL A 32 -3.79 14.13 -0.03
N GLU A 33 -3.40 13.17 0.82
CA GLU A 33 -3.63 13.21 2.26
C GLU A 33 -2.51 12.52 3.04
N SER A 34 -2.14 13.10 4.19
CA SER A 34 -1.18 12.55 5.15
C SER A 34 -1.81 12.55 6.54
N LEU A 35 -2.07 11.36 7.08
CA LEU A 35 -2.79 11.21 8.35
C LEU A 35 -1.97 10.47 9.42
N PRO A 36 -1.95 10.99 10.66
CA PRO A 36 -2.54 12.27 11.09
C PRO A 36 -1.69 13.47 10.62
N VAL A 37 -2.33 14.61 10.45
CA VAL A 37 -1.64 15.86 10.03
C VAL A 37 -0.46 16.16 10.96
N GLY A 38 0.72 16.43 10.36
CA GLY A 38 1.98 16.64 11.08
C GLY A 38 2.54 15.37 11.76
N GLY A 39 1.93 14.22 11.48
CA GLY A 39 2.38 12.94 12.03
C GLY A 39 3.69 12.46 11.42
N LEU A 40 3.90 12.69 10.13
CA LEU A 40 5.10 12.27 9.43
C LEU A 40 6.36 12.96 9.99
N GLU A 41 6.32 14.27 10.19
CA GLU A 41 7.44 15.02 10.79
C GLU A 41 7.80 14.47 12.19
N LYS A 42 6.79 14.24 13.04
CA LYS A 42 7.02 13.65 14.37
C LYS A 42 7.63 12.26 14.30
N ARG A 43 7.22 11.45 13.33
CA ARG A 43 7.74 10.10 13.13
C ARG A 43 9.19 10.14 12.65
N LEU A 44 9.52 11.03 11.72
CA LEU A 44 10.88 11.27 11.22
C LEU A 44 11.81 11.76 12.34
N THR A 45 11.35 12.71 13.15
CA THR A 45 12.09 13.20 14.32
C THR A 45 12.43 12.06 15.28
N LYS A 46 11.42 11.26 15.64
CA LYS A 46 11.63 10.11 16.53
C LYS A 46 12.60 9.07 15.94
N ALA A 47 12.48 8.80 14.64
CA ALA A 47 13.38 7.88 13.93
C ALA A 47 14.83 8.36 13.98
N ARG A 48 15.06 9.65 13.74
CA ARG A 48 16.37 10.29 13.82
C ARG A 48 16.95 10.22 15.23
N ASP A 49 16.18 10.61 16.24
CA ASP A 49 16.61 10.60 17.64
C ASP A 49 17.00 9.20 18.12
N SER A 50 16.32 8.18 17.62
CA SER A 50 16.63 6.77 17.95
C SER A 50 17.67 6.12 17.04
N GLY A 51 18.08 6.77 15.94
CA GLY A 51 18.93 6.19 14.92
C GLY A 51 18.31 5.00 14.17
N THR A 52 16.98 4.91 14.15
CA THR A 52 16.25 3.76 13.57
C THR A 52 15.54 4.17 12.28
N ALA A 53 15.80 3.47 11.17
CA ALA A 53 15.10 3.70 9.92
C ALA A 53 13.60 3.36 10.05
N LEU A 54 12.74 4.18 9.45
CA LEU A 54 11.31 3.88 9.35
C LEU A 54 11.06 2.72 8.39
N ARG A 55 9.99 1.97 8.65
CA ARG A 55 9.49 0.88 7.81
C ARG A 55 8.30 1.38 7.00
N ILE A 56 8.50 1.49 5.69
CA ILE A 56 7.53 2.07 4.75
C ILE A 56 6.86 0.94 3.98
N LYS A 57 5.59 0.71 4.25
CA LYS A 57 4.81 -0.41 3.71
C LYS A 57 4.08 -0.02 2.43
N LEU A 58 4.08 -0.94 1.48
CA LEU A 58 3.15 -1.00 0.35
C LEU A 58 2.75 -2.45 0.13
N GLY A 59 1.46 -2.74 0.10
CA GLY A 59 0.91 -4.03 -0.33
C GLY A 59 0.45 -3.97 -1.79
N ILE A 60 0.77 -4.99 -2.58
CA ILE A 60 0.32 -5.15 -3.96
C ILE A 60 -0.15 -6.58 -4.18
N ASP A 61 -1.42 -6.75 -4.57
CA ASP A 61 -1.95 -8.05 -4.97
C ASP A 61 -1.52 -8.39 -6.40
N PRO A 62 -0.88 -9.54 -6.63
CA PRO A 62 -0.40 -9.95 -7.96
C PRO A 62 -1.55 -10.48 -8.83
N THR A 63 -2.52 -9.62 -9.13
CA THR A 63 -3.74 -9.96 -9.88
C THR A 63 -3.57 -10.01 -11.39
N ALA A 64 -2.38 -9.69 -11.90
CA ALA A 64 -1.99 -9.78 -13.33
C ALA A 64 -0.47 -9.68 -13.43
N PRO A 65 0.17 -10.13 -14.53
CA PRO A 65 1.63 -10.27 -14.62
C PRO A 65 2.39 -8.93 -14.61
N ASP A 66 1.78 -7.83 -15.06
CA ASP A 66 2.52 -6.58 -15.25
C ASP A 66 2.18 -5.54 -14.17
N ILE A 67 3.16 -4.70 -13.84
CA ILE A 67 2.95 -3.43 -13.14
C ILE A 67 2.67 -2.36 -14.22
N HIS A 68 1.59 -1.59 -14.06
CA HIS A 68 1.30 -0.47 -14.96
C HIS A 68 1.79 0.87 -14.36
N LEU A 69 1.89 1.90 -15.20
CA LEU A 69 2.40 3.22 -14.79
C LEU A 69 1.66 3.83 -13.58
N GLY A 70 0.40 3.47 -13.33
CA GLY A 70 -0.30 3.90 -12.11
C GLY A 70 0.41 3.50 -10.81
N PHE A 71 1.10 2.36 -10.79
CA PHE A 71 1.89 1.94 -9.64
C PHE A 71 3.21 2.71 -9.49
N THR A 72 3.75 3.28 -10.58
CA THR A 72 5.02 4.04 -10.48
C THR A 72 4.86 5.31 -9.66
N VAL A 73 3.64 5.83 -9.51
CA VAL A 73 3.35 6.96 -8.60
C VAL A 73 3.70 6.59 -7.16
N VAL A 74 3.21 5.43 -6.70
CA VAL A 74 3.48 4.95 -5.34
C VAL A 74 4.92 4.44 -5.20
N LEU A 75 5.44 3.68 -6.19
CA LEU A 75 6.81 3.20 -6.18
C LEU A 75 7.83 4.35 -6.17
N GLY A 76 7.56 5.43 -6.92
CA GLY A 76 8.38 6.65 -6.90
C GLY A 76 8.42 7.30 -5.52
N LYS A 77 7.28 7.37 -4.82
CA LYS A 77 7.23 7.87 -3.44
C LYS A 77 8.00 6.96 -2.47
N LEU A 78 7.89 5.63 -2.61
CA LEU A 78 8.70 4.70 -1.84
C LEU A 78 10.20 4.90 -2.08
N ARG A 79 10.60 5.15 -3.33
CA ARG A 79 11.99 5.47 -3.67
C ARG A 79 12.47 6.73 -2.94
N GLU A 80 11.65 7.76 -2.81
CA GLU A 80 11.98 8.97 -2.05
C GLU A 80 12.28 8.67 -0.57
N PHE A 81 11.53 7.77 0.06
CA PHE A 81 11.84 7.30 1.41
C PHE A 81 13.17 6.53 1.48
N GLN A 82 13.49 5.73 0.47
CA GLN A 82 14.79 5.04 0.42
C GLN A 82 15.96 6.03 0.30
N GLU A 83 15.81 7.11 -0.47
CA GLU A 83 16.85 8.16 -0.60
C GLU A 83 17.09 8.89 0.73
N LEU A 84 16.11 8.95 1.62
CA LEU A 84 16.24 9.45 2.99
C LEU A 84 16.75 8.40 3.99
N GLY A 85 17.05 7.20 3.54
CA GLY A 85 17.64 6.15 4.38
C GLY A 85 16.64 5.24 5.08
N HIS A 86 15.36 5.28 4.71
CA HIS A 86 14.31 4.42 5.27
C HIS A 86 14.21 3.08 4.53
N THR A 87 13.59 2.08 5.15
CA THR A 87 13.42 0.74 4.61
C THR A 87 12.03 0.57 4.03
N VAL A 88 11.95 0.25 2.75
CA VAL A 88 10.70 -0.12 2.08
C VAL A 88 10.38 -1.59 2.37
N VAL A 89 9.15 -1.86 2.77
CA VAL A 89 8.59 -3.19 2.91
C VAL A 89 7.51 -3.36 1.84
N LEU A 90 7.88 -4.00 0.73
CA LEU A 90 6.97 -4.33 -0.35
C LEU A 90 6.32 -5.69 -0.05
N ILE A 91 5.01 -5.68 0.19
CA ILE A 91 4.26 -6.90 0.44
C ILE A 91 3.61 -7.36 -0.86
N ILE A 92 3.97 -8.55 -1.30
CA ILE A 92 3.25 -9.27 -2.34
C ILE A 92 2.08 -9.99 -1.68
N GLY A 93 0.86 -9.55 -2.00
CA GLY A 93 -0.36 -10.08 -1.43
C GLY A 93 -0.77 -11.41 -2.05
N ASP A 94 0.05 -12.44 -1.91
CA ASP A 94 -0.20 -13.77 -2.48
C ASP A 94 -1.37 -14.48 -1.79
N TRP A 95 -1.64 -14.15 -0.54
CA TRP A 95 -2.81 -14.64 0.20
C TRP A 95 -4.04 -13.76 -0.04
N THR A 96 -3.90 -12.42 0.05
CA THR A 96 -5.01 -11.47 -0.16
C THR A 96 -5.52 -11.47 -1.60
N ALA A 97 -4.68 -11.79 -2.59
CA ALA A 97 -5.10 -11.98 -3.98
C ALA A 97 -6.15 -13.08 -4.16
N ARG A 98 -6.21 -14.08 -3.25
CA ARG A 98 -7.24 -15.12 -3.24
C ARG A 98 -8.59 -14.59 -2.79
N VAL A 99 -8.59 -13.53 -1.99
CA VAL A 99 -9.80 -12.83 -1.53
C VAL A 99 -10.23 -11.79 -2.57
N GLY A 100 -9.29 -10.96 -3.01
CA GLY A 100 -9.47 -9.87 -3.96
C GLY A 100 -9.95 -8.58 -3.30
N ASP A 101 -9.21 -7.51 -3.55
CA ASP A 101 -9.54 -6.16 -3.05
C ASP A 101 -10.88 -5.67 -3.62
N PRO A 102 -11.89 -5.37 -2.77
CA PRO A 102 -13.16 -4.81 -3.21
C PRO A 102 -13.09 -3.31 -3.54
N SER A 103 -12.01 -2.60 -3.18
CA SER A 103 -11.88 -1.14 -3.32
C SER A 103 -12.21 -0.65 -4.73
N GLY A 104 -13.16 0.31 -4.80
CA GLY A 104 -13.58 0.97 -6.04
C GLY A 104 -14.27 0.05 -7.06
N ARG A 105 -14.93 -1.02 -6.63
CA ARG A 105 -15.58 -1.99 -7.50
C ARG A 105 -17.07 -2.14 -7.23
N SER A 106 -17.79 -2.43 -8.30
CA SER A 106 -19.24 -2.72 -8.28
C SER A 106 -19.61 -4.20 -8.26
N ALA A 107 -18.62 -5.11 -8.38
CA ALA A 107 -18.84 -6.56 -8.44
C ALA A 107 -17.67 -7.35 -7.85
N THR A 108 -17.97 -8.55 -7.36
CA THR A 108 -16.99 -9.52 -6.81
C THR A 108 -15.97 -9.95 -7.87
N ARG A 109 -14.69 -10.06 -7.49
CA ARG A 109 -13.63 -10.56 -8.38
C ARG A 109 -13.73 -12.06 -8.62
N PRO A 110 -13.38 -12.53 -9.83
CA PRO A 110 -13.01 -13.93 -10.01
C PRO A 110 -11.79 -14.27 -9.16
N VAL A 111 -11.82 -15.42 -8.51
CA VAL A 111 -10.67 -15.94 -7.75
C VAL A 111 -9.63 -16.45 -8.74
N LEU A 112 -8.38 -16.01 -8.59
CA LEU A 112 -7.27 -16.50 -9.38
C LEU A 112 -6.77 -17.86 -8.88
N ALA A 113 -6.29 -18.69 -9.79
CA ALA A 113 -5.63 -19.94 -9.42
C ALA A 113 -4.31 -19.65 -8.68
N PRO A 114 -3.94 -20.46 -7.66
CA PRO A 114 -2.70 -20.26 -6.92
C PRO A 114 -1.45 -20.16 -7.79
N GLU A 115 -1.39 -20.95 -8.87
CA GLU A 115 -0.27 -20.97 -9.82
C GLU A 115 -0.14 -19.64 -10.57
N GLN A 116 -1.26 -19.01 -10.92
CA GLN A 116 -1.26 -17.68 -11.57
C GLN A 116 -0.81 -16.58 -10.61
N ILE A 117 -1.22 -16.66 -9.32
CA ILE A 117 -0.77 -15.74 -8.28
C ILE A 117 0.75 -15.84 -8.11
N GLU A 118 1.28 -17.05 -8.07
CA GLU A 118 2.72 -17.30 -7.91
C GLU A 118 3.54 -16.78 -9.11
N GLU A 119 3.07 -17.01 -10.35
CA GLU A 119 3.71 -16.51 -11.54
C GLU A 119 3.72 -14.98 -11.59
N ASN A 120 2.57 -14.36 -11.33
CA ASN A 120 2.46 -12.90 -11.27
C ASN A 120 3.34 -12.29 -10.15
N ALA A 121 3.44 -12.95 -8.99
CA ALA A 121 4.24 -12.47 -7.87
C ALA A 121 5.72 -12.32 -8.23
N LYS A 122 6.28 -13.24 -9.02
CA LYS A 122 7.67 -13.18 -9.49
C LYS A 122 7.92 -11.95 -10.36
N THR A 123 7.04 -11.71 -11.33
CA THR A 123 7.19 -10.57 -12.24
C THR A 123 7.03 -9.24 -11.53
N PHE A 124 6.19 -9.15 -10.49
CA PHE A 124 5.99 -7.92 -9.72
C PHE A 124 7.24 -7.49 -8.96
N ALA A 125 7.93 -8.44 -8.32
CA ALA A 125 9.19 -8.16 -7.62
C ALA A 125 10.25 -7.60 -8.59
N GLU A 126 10.44 -8.25 -9.74
CA GLU A 126 11.40 -7.81 -10.77
C GLU A 126 11.07 -6.43 -11.34
N GLN A 127 9.80 -6.14 -11.57
CA GLN A 127 9.37 -4.85 -12.12
C GLN A 127 9.49 -3.71 -11.08
N ALA A 128 9.23 -3.98 -9.80
CA ALA A 128 9.40 -3.01 -8.73
C ALA A 128 10.87 -2.56 -8.59
N LEU A 129 11.81 -3.47 -8.82
CA LEU A 129 13.26 -3.19 -8.79
C LEU A 129 13.74 -2.25 -9.91
N LYS A 130 12.91 -1.95 -10.92
CA LYS A 130 13.22 -0.89 -11.90
C LYS A 130 13.15 0.51 -11.28
N VAL A 131 12.45 0.66 -10.17
CA VAL A 131 12.26 1.93 -9.46
C VAL A 131 12.93 1.90 -8.09
N LEU A 132 12.78 0.80 -7.34
CA LEU A 132 13.25 0.68 -5.96
C LEU A 132 14.73 0.21 -5.91
N ARG A 133 15.40 0.59 -4.82
CA ARG A 133 16.76 0.11 -4.51
C ARG A 133 16.70 -1.19 -3.75
N GLU A 134 17.60 -2.11 -4.04
CA GLU A 134 17.70 -3.40 -3.35
C GLU A 134 18.21 -3.26 -1.91
N ASP A 135 19.15 -2.34 -1.67
CA ASP A 135 19.86 -2.20 -0.39
C ASP A 135 18.97 -1.71 0.77
N ARG A 136 17.75 -1.23 0.46
CA ARG A 136 16.75 -0.75 1.43
C ARG A 136 15.36 -1.28 1.11
N LEU A 137 15.27 -2.52 0.66
CA LEU A 137 14.05 -3.17 0.25
C LEU A 137 13.90 -4.54 0.92
N GLU A 138 12.79 -4.72 1.60
CA GLU A 138 12.31 -6.03 2.05
C GLU A 138 11.12 -6.42 1.17
N ILE A 139 11.24 -7.50 0.41
CA ILE A 139 10.11 -8.09 -0.30
C ILE A 139 9.57 -9.21 0.57
N ARG A 140 8.29 -9.11 0.97
CA ARG A 140 7.62 -10.06 1.84
C ARG A 140 6.37 -10.59 1.15
N ARG A 141 5.93 -11.76 1.55
CA ARG A 141 4.65 -12.33 1.13
C ARG A 141 3.71 -12.39 2.32
N ASN A 142 2.47 -11.94 2.16
CA ASN A 142 1.55 -11.94 3.29
C ASN A 142 1.04 -13.35 3.68
N GLY A 143 1.24 -14.35 2.85
CA GLY A 143 1.12 -15.76 3.25
C GLY A 143 2.01 -16.15 4.42
N GLU A 144 3.13 -15.46 4.65
CA GLU A 144 4.04 -15.71 5.78
C GLU A 144 3.35 -15.58 7.16
N TRP A 145 2.31 -14.75 7.26
CA TRP A 145 1.56 -14.50 8.51
C TRP A 145 0.04 -14.65 8.38
N LEU A 146 -0.52 -14.73 7.17
CA LEU A 146 -1.95 -14.97 6.97
C LEU A 146 -2.29 -16.45 6.88
N ASP A 147 -1.31 -17.33 6.67
CA ASP A 147 -1.47 -18.78 6.84
C ASP A 147 -1.37 -19.13 8.33
N MET A 148 -2.39 -18.69 9.08
CA MET A 148 -2.45 -18.75 10.53
C MET A 148 -3.55 -19.68 11.04
N PRO A 149 -3.46 -20.22 12.27
CA PRO A 149 -4.54 -20.90 12.93
C PRO A 149 -5.80 -20.04 13.10
N LEU A 150 -6.98 -20.65 13.09
CA LEU A 150 -8.26 -19.92 13.20
C LEU A 150 -8.40 -19.12 14.51
N ASP A 151 -7.82 -19.58 15.60
CA ASP A 151 -7.87 -18.86 16.88
C ASP A 151 -7.07 -17.54 16.83
N GLU A 152 -5.97 -17.49 16.10
CA GLU A 152 -5.24 -16.25 15.83
C GLU A 152 -6.09 -15.30 14.97
N LEU A 153 -6.70 -15.81 13.89
CA LEU A 153 -7.63 -15.02 13.06
C LEU A 153 -8.79 -14.46 13.91
N PHE A 154 -9.37 -15.24 14.81
CA PHE A 154 -10.41 -14.75 15.71
C PHE A 154 -9.92 -13.63 16.62
N GLY A 155 -8.64 -13.64 17.02
CA GLY A 155 -8.01 -12.56 17.75
C GLY A 155 -8.03 -11.25 16.96
N ILE A 156 -7.72 -11.30 15.67
CA ILE A 156 -7.73 -10.15 14.77
C ILE A 156 -9.17 -9.66 14.55
N LEU A 157 -10.09 -10.57 14.20
CA LEU A 157 -11.49 -10.22 13.89
C LEU A 157 -12.23 -9.56 15.05
N ARG A 158 -11.85 -9.83 16.31
CA ARG A 158 -12.42 -9.17 17.49
C ARG A 158 -12.10 -7.68 17.59
N THR A 159 -11.09 -7.20 16.87
CA THR A 159 -10.67 -5.78 16.91
C THR A 159 -11.45 -4.89 15.98
N VAL A 160 -12.26 -5.48 15.08
CA VAL A 160 -13.00 -4.76 14.04
C VAL A 160 -14.48 -5.14 14.11
N THR A 161 -15.35 -4.16 13.94
CA THR A 161 -16.81 -4.36 13.95
C THR A 161 -17.38 -4.40 12.53
N VAL A 162 -18.54 -5.04 12.38
CA VAL A 162 -19.31 -5.04 11.11
C VAL A 162 -19.64 -3.60 10.69
N ALA A 163 -20.00 -2.72 11.64
CA ALA A 163 -20.30 -1.32 11.36
C ALA A 163 -19.12 -0.65 10.65
N GLN A 164 -17.89 -0.80 11.19
CA GLN A 164 -16.69 -0.23 10.58
C GLN A 164 -16.47 -0.71 9.14
N VAL A 165 -16.49 -2.02 8.89
CA VAL A 165 -16.20 -2.54 7.54
C VAL A 165 -17.30 -2.22 6.52
N THR A 166 -18.52 -1.93 6.98
CA THR A 166 -19.64 -1.53 6.12
C THR A 166 -19.73 -0.02 5.88
N GLU A 167 -18.93 0.80 6.59
CA GLU A 167 -18.80 2.24 6.32
C GLU A 167 -18.05 2.55 5.00
N ARG A 168 -17.35 1.59 4.44
CA ARG A 168 -16.71 1.75 3.13
C ARG A 168 -17.74 2.13 2.08
N ASP A 169 -17.46 3.19 1.32
CA ASP A 169 -18.39 3.74 0.32
C ASP A 169 -18.88 2.69 -0.69
N ASP A 170 -17.97 1.84 -1.20
CA ASP A 170 -18.27 0.79 -2.17
C ASP A 170 -19.17 -0.31 -1.57
N ILE A 171 -18.91 -0.72 -0.34
CA ILE A 171 -19.70 -1.72 0.38
C ILE A 171 -21.05 -1.14 0.76
N SER A 172 -21.08 0.04 1.38
CA SER A 172 -22.29 0.75 1.79
C SER A 172 -23.24 0.96 0.62
N LYS A 173 -22.74 1.42 -0.53
CA LYS A 173 -23.51 1.59 -1.76
C LYS A 173 -24.11 0.29 -2.26
N ARG A 174 -23.31 -0.78 -2.35
CA ARG A 174 -23.80 -2.10 -2.80
C ARG A 174 -24.86 -2.67 -1.86
N LEU A 175 -24.70 -2.53 -0.54
CA LEU A 175 -25.71 -2.95 0.44
C LEU A 175 -27.01 -2.15 0.27
N ALA A 176 -26.93 -0.83 0.08
CA ALA A 176 -28.11 0.03 -0.16
C ALA A 176 -28.84 -0.32 -1.45
N GLU A 177 -28.13 -0.73 -2.50
CA GLU A 177 -28.68 -1.17 -3.78
C GLU A 177 -29.19 -2.62 -3.77
N GLY A 178 -29.03 -3.36 -2.65
CA GLY A 178 -29.36 -4.79 -2.58
C GLY A 178 -28.42 -5.69 -3.38
N SER A 179 -27.28 -5.18 -3.80
CA SER A 179 -26.25 -5.94 -4.50
C SER A 179 -25.50 -6.88 -3.52
N PRO A 180 -25.15 -8.11 -3.94
CA PRO A 180 -24.52 -9.06 -3.04
C PRO A 180 -23.12 -8.57 -2.62
N VAL A 181 -22.83 -8.71 -1.32
CA VAL A 181 -21.51 -8.49 -0.72
C VAL A 181 -21.10 -9.77 -0.01
N SER A 182 -19.98 -10.34 -0.38
CA SER A 182 -19.44 -11.55 0.25
C SER A 182 -18.85 -11.21 1.63
N VAL A 183 -19.01 -12.11 2.59
CA VAL A 183 -18.30 -12.02 3.90
C VAL A 183 -16.79 -11.95 3.69
N LEU A 184 -16.28 -12.64 2.68
CA LEU A 184 -14.84 -12.63 2.36
C LEU A 184 -14.37 -11.24 1.93
N GLU A 185 -15.20 -10.48 1.19
CA GLU A 185 -14.88 -9.09 0.82
C GLU A 185 -14.79 -8.17 2.06
N LEU A 186 -15.59 -8.44 3.10
CA LEU A 186 -15.50 -7.70 4.36
C LEU A 186 -14.23 -8.03 5.16
N LEU A 187 -13.63 -9.20 4.94
CA LEU A 187 -12.37 -9.60 5.59
C LEU A 187 -11.14 -8.95 4.94
N TYR A 188 -11.19 -8.63 3.65
CA TYR A 188 -10.04 -8.10 2.92
C TYR A 188 -9.34 -6.93 3.65
N PRO A 189 -10.03 -5.83 4.02
CA PRO A 189 -9.37 -4.71 4.70
C PRO A 189 -8.77 -5.10 6.06
N ILE A 190 -9.34 -6.10 6.74
CA ILE A 190 -8.81 -6.59 8.03
C ILE A 190 -7.49 -7.34 7.81
N LEU A 191 -7.40 -8.13 6.73
CA LEU A 191 -6.16 -8.85 6.38
C LEU A 191 -5.06 -7.85 5.98
N GLN A 192 -5.37 -6.81 5.20
CA GLN A 192 -4.43 -5.74 4.87
C GLN A 192 -3.99 -4.97 6.13
N ALA A 193 -4.90 -4.72 7.07
CA ALA A 193 -4.58 -4.08 8.33
C ALA A 193 -3.64 -4.95 9.18
N TRP A 194 -3.82 -6.27 9.15
CA TRP A 194 -2.92 -7.20 9.82
C TRP A 194 -1.51 -7.21 9.20
N ASP A 195 -1.37 -7.03 7.90
CA ASP A 195 -0.07 -6.84 7.26
C ASP A 195 0.73 -5.72 7.95
N SER A 196 0.08 -4.61 8.32
CA SER A 196 0.74 -3.49 9.01
C SER A 196 1.27 -3.87 10.39
N VAL A 197 0.52 -4.71 11.12
CA VAL A 197 0.94 -5.25 12.42
C VAL A 197 2.12 -6.21 12.25
N ALA A 198 2.01 -7.14 11.29
CA ALA A 198 3.03 -8.17 11.03
C ALA A 198 4.38 -7.56 10.67
N VAL A 199 4.40 -6.55 9.80
CA VAL A 199 5.64 -5.90 9.37
C VAL A 199 6.03 -4.71 10.25
N LYS A 200 5.24 -4.35 11.27
CA LYS A 200 5.46 -3.18 12.15
C LYS A 200 5.63 -1.91 11.32
N SER A 201 4.66 -1.62 10.46
CA SER A 201 4.69 -0.49 9.55
C SER A 201 4.69 0.84 10.31
N ASP A 202 5.62 1.75 9.96
CA ASP A 202 5.64 3.14 10.43
C ASP A 202 4.85 4.07 9.51
N VAL A 203 4.84 3.77 8.21
CA VAL A 203 4.14 4.50 7.16
C VAL A 203 3.57 3.50 6.17
N GLU A 204 2.29 3.63 5.80
CA GLU A 204 1.69 2.87 4.72
C GLU A 204 1.27 3.80 3.60
N LEU A 205 1.62 3.44 2.36
CA LEU A 205 1.25 4.17 1.16
C LEU A 205 0.11 3.45 0.42
N GLY A 206 -0.78 4.23 -0.17
CA GLY A 206 -1.83 3.72 -1.03
C GLY A 206 -2.36 4.80 -1.98
N GLY A 207 -3.16 4.42 -2.97
CA GLY A 207 -3.98 5.37 -3.73
C GLY A 207 -5.14 5.88 -2.88
N THR A 208 -5.81 6.95 -3.31
CA THR A 208 -6.99 7.50 -2.61
C THR A 208 -8.13 6.49 -2.47
N ASP A 209 -8.18 5.45 -3.31
CA ASP A 209 -9.12 4.34 -3.19
C ASP A 209 -8.81 3.38 -2.02
N GLN A 210 -7.65 3.53 -1.38
CA GLN A 210 -7.21 2.73 -0.22
C GLN A 210 -7.44 3.43 1.12
N HIS A 211 -8.05 4.63 1.14
CA HIS A 211 -8.27 5.45 2.34
C HIS A 211 -8.74 4.64 3.56
N PHE A 212 -9.86 3.93 3.40
CA PHE A 212 -10.41 3.11 4.47
C PHE A 212 -9.43 2.05 4.98
N ASN A 213 -8.76 1.34 4.05
CA ASN A 213 -7.85 0.25 4.40
C ASN A 213 -6.62 0.77 5.19
N LEU A 214 -6.07 1.93 4.78
CA LEU A 214 -4.95 2.58 5.46
C LEU A 214 -5.31 2.98 6.89
N LEU A 215 -6.52 3.55 7.09
CA LEU A 215 -7.01 3.94 8.41
C LEU A 215 -7.31 2.73 9.30
N LEU A 216 -7.91 1.68 8.75
CA LEU A 216 -8.14 0.45 9.49
C LEU A 216 -6.83 -0.18 9.98
N GLY A 217 -5.75 -0.09 9.18
CA GLY A 217 -4.41 -0.52 9.58
C GLY A 217 -3.94 0.15 10.88
N ARG A 218 -4.21 1.45 11.03
CA ARG A 218 -3.90 2.22 12.24
C ARG A 218 -4.68 1.72 13.46
N ASP A 219 -5.99 1.47 13.28
CA ASP A 219 -6.85 1.00 14.36
C ASP A 219 -6.45 -0.39 14.84
N VAL A 220 -6.12 -1.30 13.91
CA VAL A 220 -5.67 -2.65 14.25
C VAL A 220 -4.29 -2.60 14.92
N GLN A 221 -3.34 -1.80 14.46
CA GLN A 221 -2.06 -1.60 15.15
C GLN A 221 -2.27 -1.14 16.59
N ARG A 222 -3.16 -0.15 16.82
CA ARG A 222 -3.50 0.34 18.16
C ARG A 222 -4.07 -0.78 19.04
N ALA A 223 -4.98 -1.59 18.49
CA ALA A 223 -5.58 -2.71 19.23
C ALA A 223 -4.55 -3.77 19.65
N PHE A 224 -3.47 -3.92 18.88
CA PHE A 224 -2.35 -4.80 19.19
C PHE A 224 -1.18 -4.11 19.91
N GLY A 225 -1.41 -2.90 20.45
CA GLY A 225 -0.42 -2.18 21.27
C GLY A 225 0.79 -1.65 20.47
N GLN A 226 0.69 -1.55 19.15
CA GLN A 226 1.72 -0.95 18.31
C GLN A 226 1.45 0.55 18.08
N PRO A 227 2.51 1.35 17.83
CA PRO A 227 2.34 2.72 17.34
C PRO A 227 1.61 2.72 16.00
N GLU A 228 0.61 3.58 15.88
CA GLU A 228 -0.17 3.70 14.64
C GLU A 228 0.69 4.25 13.50
N GLN A 229 0.64 3.63 12.33
CA GLN A 229 1.32 4.09 11.13
C GLN A 229 0.81 5.45 10.63
N ILE A 230 1.62 6.13 9.85
CA ILE A 230 1.19 7.27 9.04
C ILE A 230 0.55 6.72 7.76
N ALA A 231 -0.65 7.19 7.43
CA ALA A 231 -1.30 6.89 6.15
C ALA A 231 -0.95 7.98 5.14
N LEU A 232 -0.35 7.60 4.01
CA LEU A 232 -0.02 8.50 2.90
C LEU A 232 -0.82 8.12 1.67
N GLU A 233 -1.71 9.01 1.24
CA GLU A 233 -2.55 8.80 0.08
C GLU A 233 -2.03 9.54 -1.14
N LEU A 234 -1.82 8.80 -2.20
CA LEU A 234 -1.31 9.29 -3.46
C LEU A 234 -2.42 9.40 -4.51
N PRO A 235 -2.29 10.34 -5.45
CA PRO A 235 -3.27 10.49 -6.51
C PRO A 235 -3.29 9.23 -7.40
N ILE A 236 -4.47 8.87 -7.85
CA ILE A 236 -4.68 7.80 -8.82
C ILE A 236 -4.39 8.34 -10.22
N LEU A 237 -3.52 7.65 -10.96
CA LEU A 237 -3.23 8.01 -12.34
C LEU A 237 -4.45 7.67 -13.23
N VAL A 238 -4.86 8.63 -14.04
CA VAL A 238 -5.91 8.45 -15.05
C VAL A 238 -5.36 7.59 -16.19
N GLY A 239 -6.17 6.66 -16.68
CA GLY A 239 -5.81 5.78 -17.79
C GLY A 239 -5.76 6.49 -19.14
N THR A 240 -5.40 5.72 -20.18
CA THR A 240 -5.31 6.22 -21.57
C THR A 240 -6.63 6.70 -22.14
N ASP A 241 -7.77 6.35 -21.50
CA ASP A 241 -9.09 6.86 -21.84
C ASP A 241 -9.36 8.30 -21.35
N GLY A 242 -8.45 8.89 -20.55
CA GLY A 242 -8.52 10.27 -20.07
C GLY A 242 -9.57 10.53 -18.97
N THR A 243 -10.28 9.52 -18.47
CA THR A 243 -11.40 9.70 -17.53
C THR A 243 -11.39 8.76 -16.34
N ARG A 244 -11.11 7.48 -16.54
CA ARG A 244 -11.12 6.47 -15.48
C ARG A 244 -9.73 6.20 -14.95
N LYS A 245 -9.65 5.68 -13.73
CA LYS A 245 -8.35 5.27 -13.18
C LYS A 245 -7.67 4.27 -14.11
N MET A 246 -6.35 4.36 -14.21
CA MET A 246 -5.55 3.40 -14.96
C MET A 246 -5.71 2.01 -14.32
N SER A 247 -6.14 1.05 -15.12
CA SER A 247 -6.38 -0.31 -14.66
C SER A 247 -6.31 -1.32 -15.80
N LYS A 248 -5.70 -2.47 -15.54
CA LYS A 248 -5.65 -3.58 -16.51
C LYS A 248 -7.03 -4.12 -16.84
N SER A 249 -7.91 -4.23 -15.84
CA SER A 249 -9.28 -4.71 -16.05
C SER A 249 -10.12 -3.80 -16.94
N LEU A 250 -9.71 -2.55 -17.10
CA LEU A 250 -10.37 -1.56 -17.98
C LEU A 250 -9.68 -1.43 -19.34
N GLY A 251 -8.54 -2.09 -19.56
CA GLY A 251 -7.78 -2.02 -20.80
C GLY A 251 -7.22 -0.63 -21.12
N ASN A 252 -7.12 0.27 -20.14
CA ASN A 252 -6.72 1.67 -20.28
C ASN A 252 -5.36 1.95 -19.60
N TYR A 253 -4.47 0.98 -19.58
CA TYR A 253 -3.17 1.06 -18.92
C TYR A 253 -2.00 1.06 -19.91
N ILE A 254 -0.83 1.44 -19.41
CA ILE A 254 0.49 1.28 -20.05
C ILE A 254 1.34 0.48 -19.06
N GLY A 255 1.96 -0.60 -19.52
CA GLY A 255 2.87 -1.43 -18.69
C GLY A 255 4.19 -0.72 -18.41
N VAL A 256 4.83 -1.05 -17.30
CA VAL A 256 6.17 -0.50 -16.96
C VAL A 256 7.27 -1.06 -17.88
N THR A 257 6.96 -2.12 -18.61
CA THR A 257 7.89 -2.83 -19.51
C THR A 257 7.56 -2.66 -20.99
N GLU A 258 6.53 -1.88 -21.32
CA GLU A 258 6.15 -1.55 -22.71
C GLU A 258 6.95 -0.41 -23.29
#